data_0ada25c80683f8880aeb06a15a28ec6a
#
_entry.id   0ada25c80683f8880aeb06a15a28ec6a
#
_cell.length_a   1.000
_cell.length_b   1.000
_cell.length_c   1.000
_cell.angle_alpha   90.00
_cell.angle_beta   90.00
_cell.angle_gamma   90.00
#
_symmetry.space_group_name_H-M   'P 1'
#
loop_
_entity.id
_entity.type
_entity.pdbx_description
1 polymer ?
#
loop_
_entity_poly.entity_id
_entity_poly.type
_entity_poly.pdbx_seq_one_letter_code
_entity_poly.pdbx_strand_id
1 'polypeptide(L)'
;MRAVITVVGKDKPGILAYIATKCAEREINIVDVTQKVLQDLFTMIMIVEVPSNLENFRNVANDLEVAGEKQYLKVHVMHEDIFNSMHTI
;
A
#
# COMPACT_ATOMS: atom_id res chain seq x y z
N MET A 1 1.02 2.27 -14.38
CA MET A 1 1.95 1.24 -13.85
C MET A 1 1.32 0.58 -12.64
N ARG A 2 1.39 -0.73 -12.57
CA ARG A 2 0.76 -1.47 -11.48
C ARG A 2 1.74 -1.69 -10.32
N ALA A 3 1.27 -1.47 -9.11
CA ALA A 3 2.07 -1.63 -7.90
C ALA A 3 1.29 -2.37 -6.83
N VAL A 4 1.99 -2.85 -5.82
CA VAL A 4 1.40 -3.54 -4.68
C VAL A 4 1.75 -2.76 -3.42
N ILE A 5 0.75 -2.47 -2.61
CA ILE A 5 0.92 -1.80 -1.33
C ILE A 5 0.59 -2.82 -0.24
N THR A 6 1.54 -3.04 0.67
CA THR A 6 1.28 -3.87 1.85
C THR A 6 1.25 -3.00 3.09
N VAL A 7 0.30 -3.26 3.97
CA VAL A 7 0.12 -2.49 5.21
C VAL A 7 0.01 -3.46 6.37
N VAL A 8 0.84 -3.26 7.39
CA VAL A 8 0.83 -4.09 8.60
C VAL A 8 0.90 -3.19 9.82
N GLY A 9 0.10 -3.47 10.82
CA GLY A 9 0.14 -2.72 12.07
C GLY A 9 -0.92 -3.19 13.04
N LYS A 10 -1.01 -2.51 14.16
CA LYS A 10 -2.03 -2.83 15.15
C LYS A 10 -3.40 -2.42 14.59
N ASP A 11 -4.38 -3.29 14.72
CA ASP A 11 -5.71 -3.03 14.21
C ASP A 11 -6.36 -1.85 14.93
N LYS A 12 -6.97 -0.97 14.13
CA LYS A 12 -7.74 0.16 14.63
C LYS A 12 -8.70 0.62 13.54
N PRO A 13 -9.76 1.36 13.90
CA PRO A 13 -10.71 1.85 12.88
C PRO A 13 -10.03 2.81 11.90
N GLY A 14 -10.45 2.73 10.63
CA GLY A 14 -10.10 3.72 9.64
C GLY A 14 -8.79 3.50 8.89
N ILE A 15 -8.11 2.37 9.06
CA ILE A 15 -6.84 2.13 8.34
C ILE A 15 -7.06 2.16 6.83
N LEU A 16 -8.02 1.40 6.33
CA LEU A 16 -8.29 1.37 4.88
C LEU A 16 -8.67 2.75 4.37
N ALA A 17 -9.53 3.47 5.10
CA ALA A 17 -9.95 4.81 4.70
C ALA A 17 -8.76 5.77 4.63
N TYR A 18 -7.86 5.69 5.60
CA TYR A 18 -6.67 6.54 5.63
C TYR A 18 -5.77 6.29 4.41
N ILE A 19 -5.45 5.02 4.16
CA ILE A 19 -4.57 4.66 3.05
C ILE A 19 -5.25 4.97 1.71
N ALA A 20 -6.55 4.68 1.58
CA ALA A 20 -7.30 4.96 0.35
C ALA A 20 -7.33 6.47 0.06
N THR A 21 -7.48 7.30 1.09
CA THR A 21 -7.44 8.74 0.92
C THR A 21 -6.08 9.21 0.42
N LYS A 22 -5.00 8.65 0.97
CA LYS A 22 -3.65 9.00 0.51
C LYS A 22 -3.43 8.57 -0.93
N CYS A 23 -3.98 7.43 -1.33
CA CYS A 23 -3.94 7.00 -2.72
C CYS A 23 -4.71 7.96 -3.63
N ALA A 24 -5.90 8.35 -3.22
CA ALA A 24 -6.75 9.26 -4.00
C ALA A 24 -6.08 10.62 -4.22
N GLU A 25 -5.39 11.13 -3.21
CA GLU A 25 -4.67 12.40 -3.31
C GLU A 25 -3.57 12.38 -4.36
N ARG A 26 -3.09 11.19 -4.70
CA ARG A 26 -2.03 10.99 -5.69
C ARG A 26 -2.55 10.38 -6.99
N GLU A 27 -3.87 10.37 -7.16
CA GLU A 27 -4.53 9.82 -8.33
C GLU A 27 -4.20 8.33 -8.55
N ILE A 28 -3.93 7.62 -7.48
CA ILE A 28 -3.69 6.18 -7.52
C ILE A 28 -5.04 5.48 -7.46
N ASN A 29 -5.30 4.61 -8.43
CA ASN A 29 -6.54 3.85 -8.50
C ASN A 29 -6.34 2.50 -7.82
N ILE A 30 -7.22 2.18 -6.87
CA ILE A 30 -7.20 0.89 -6.18
C ILE A 30 -7.94 -0.12 -7.04
N VAL A 31 -7.23 -1.18 -7.45
CA VAL A 31 -7.78 -2.22 -8.31
C VAL A 31 -8.37 -3.35 -7.48
N ASP A 32 -7.68 -3.74 -6.41
CA ASP A 32 -8.10 -4.85 -5.56
C ASP A 32 -7.55 -4.67 -4.16
N VAL A 33 -8.24 -5.17 -3.16
CA VAL A 33 -7.84 -5.07 -1.75
C VAL A 33 -8.18 -6.38 -1.06
N THR A 34 -7.21 -6.91 -0.32
CA THR A 34 -7.44 -8.02 0.59
C THR A 34 -6.94 -7.61 1.97
N GLN A 35 -7.77 -7.79 2.99
CA GLN A 35 -7.36 -7.47 4.35
C GLN A 35 -7.74 -8.59 5.29
N LYS A 36 -6.96 -8.74 6.36
CA LYS A 36 -7.22 -9.74 7.38
C LYS A 36 -6.72 -9.23 8.72
N VAL A 37 -7.48 -9.53 9.77
CA VAL A 37 -7.08 -9.23 11.14
C VAL A 37 -6.81 -10.55 11.84
N LEU A 38 -5.60 -10.71 12.35
CA LEU A 38 -5.18 -11.86 13.14
C LEU A 38 -5.00 -11.37 14.57
N GLN A 39 -5.95 -11.68 15.43
CA GLN A 39 -6.01 -11.14 16.78
C GLN A 39 -6.09 -9.62 16.71
N ASP A 40 -5.03 -8.90 17.07
CA ASP A 40 -5.00 -7.44 16.96
C ASP A 40 -4.07 -6.94 15.87
N LEU A 41 -3.56 -7.84 15.03
CA LEU A 41 -2.68 -7.49 13.94
C LEU A 41 -3.48 -7.31 12.65
N PHE A 42 -3.44 -6.10 12.09
CA PHE A 42 -4.07 -5.79 10.82
C PHE A 42 -3.06 -6.02 9.69
N THR A 43 -3.50 -6.71 8.64
CA THR A 43 -2.69 -6.90 7.43
C THR A 43 -3.55 -6.59 6.22
N MET A 44 -2.98 -5.90 5.23
CA MET A 44 -3.69 -5.53 4.02
C MET A 44 -2.74 -5.56 2.84
N ILE A 45 -3.23 -6.09 1.72
CA ILE A 45 -2.51 -6.08 0.45
C ILE A 45 -3.42 -5.40 -0.57
N MET A 46 -2.91 -4.37 -1.23
CA MET A 46 -3.66 -3.63 -2.23
C MET A 46 -2.92 -3.68 -3.56
N ILE A 47 -3.66 -3.96 -4.62
CA ILE A 47 -3.14 -3.84 -5.99
C ILE A 47 -3.65 -2.51 -6.52
N VAL A 48 -2.74 -1.67 -6.99
CA VAL A 48 -3.07 -0.31 -7.40
C VAL A 48 -2.49 0.00 -8.78
N GLU A 49 -3.11 0.96 -9.44
CA GLU A 49 -2.61 1.52 -10.69
C GLU A 49 -2.08 2.92 -10.41
N VAL A 50 -0.80 3.12 -10.65
CA VAL A 50 -0.11 4.38 -10.41
C VAL A 50 0.02 5.11 -11.74
N PRO A 51 -0.42 6.36 -11.87
CA PRO A 51 -0.46 7.06 -13.15
C PRO A 51 0.90 7.55 -13.64
N SER A 52 1.97 7.34 -12.88
CA SER A 52 3.27 7.90 -13.19
C SER A 52 4.25 6.85 -13.69
N ASN A 53 5.39 7.34 -14.19
CA ASN A 53 6.50 6.50 -14.62
C ASN A 53 7.36 6.10 -13.40
N LEU A 54 8.44 5.36 -13.67
CA LEU A 54 9.33 4.86 -12.61
C LEU A 54 10.01 5.97 -11.80
N GLU A 55 10.26 7.13 -12.41
CA GLU A 55 10.90 8.24 -11.69
C GLU A 55 10.01 8.74 -10.56
N ASN A 56 8.72 8.92 -10.85
CA ASN A 56 7.77 9.38 -9.84
C ASN A 56 7.39 8.29 -8.86
N PHE A 57 7.52 7.03 -9.27
CA PHE A 57 7.14 5.90 -8.42
C PHE A 57 7.85 5.91 -7.08
N ARG A 58 9.15 6.17 -7.07
CA ARG A 58 9.92 6.20 -5.82
C ARG A 58 9.40 7.28 -4.87
N ASN A 59 9.07 8.44 -5.39
CA ASN A 59 8.51 9.52 -4.57
C ASN A 59 7.15 9.16 -3.99
N VAL A 60 6.30 8.57 -4.83
CA VAL A 60 4.97 8.13 -4.39
C VAL A 60 5.09 7.05 -3.31
N ALA A 61 5.97 6.08 -3.51
CA ALA A 61 6.20 5.02 -2.55
C ALA A 61 6.65 5.60 -1.20
N ASN A 62 7.62 6.51 -1.25
CA ASN A 62 8.14 7.13 -0.03
C ASN A 62 7.05 7.92 0.71
N ASP A 63 6.23 8.66 -0.02
CA ASP A 63 5.15 9.45 0.57
C ASP A 63 4.14 8.55 1.30
N LEU A 64 3.78 7.43 0.69
CA LEU A 64 2.84 6.50 1.31
C LEU A 64 3.44 5.81 2.53
N GLU A 65 4.72 5.46 2.47
CA GLU A 65 5.41 4.82 3.58
C GLU A 65 5.52 5.78 4.77
N VAL A 66 5.85 7.03 4.51
CA VAL A 66 5.92 8.06 5.56
C VAL A 66 4.54 8.33 6.15
N ALA A 67 3.51 8.40 5.31
CA ALA A 67 2.14 8.59 5.78
C ALA A 67 1.72 7.44 6.70
N GLY A 68 2.11 6.21 6.37
CA GLY A 68 1.83 5.06 7.21
C GLY A 68 2.51 5.15 8.56
N GLU A 69 3.77 5.58 8.59
CA GLU A 69 4.52 5.74 9.84
C GLU A 69 3.84 6.70 10.80
N LYS A 70 3.21 7.74 10.30
CA LYS A 70 2.47 8.70 11.12
C LYS A 70 1.30 8.05 11.85
N GLN A 71 0.83 6.92 11.35
CA GLN A 71 -0.26 6.16 11.95
C GLN A 71 0.24 4.87 12.59
N TYR A 72 1.54 4.74 12.79
CA TYR A 72 2.17 3.54 13.37
C TYR A 72 1.90 2.30 12.54
N LEU A 73 1.86 2.47 11.21
CA LEU A 73 1.68 1.37 10.26
C LEU A 73 2.96 1.17 9.47
N LYS A 74 3.29 -0.09 9.19
CA LYS A 74 4.37 -0.41 8.29
C LYS A 74 3.78 -0.56 6.90
N VAL A 75 4.10 0.38 6.03
CA VAL A 75 3.61 0.41 4.66
C VAL A 75 4.78 0.18 3.72
N HIS A 76 4.63 -0.77 2.80
CA HIS A 76 5.59 -1.00 1.73
C HIS A 76 4.88 -0.85 0.40
N VAL A 77 5.53 -0.16 -0.53
CA VAL A 77 5.01 0.00 -1.88
C VAL A 77 6.07 -0.54 -2.83
N MET A 78 5.67 -1.49 -3.68
CA MET A 78 6.61 -2.11 -4.59
C MET A 78 5.99 -2.31 -5.96
N HIS A 79 6.82 -2.36 -6.99
CA HIS A 79 6.38 -2.67 -8.34
C HIS A 79 5.82 -4.09 -8.37
N GLU A 80 4.78 -4.31 -9.17
CA GLU A 80 4.13 -5.61 -9.29
C GLU A 80 5.12 -6.74 -9.60
N ASP A 81 6.08 -6.48 -10.47
CA ASP A 81 7.04 -7.50 -10.86
C ASP A 81 7.90 -7.96 -9.69
N ILE A 82 8.27 -7.04 -8.81
CA ILE A 82 9.06 -7.38 -7.62
C ILE A 82 8.22 -8.23 -6.68
N PHE A 83 6.97 -7.84 -6.46
CA PHE A 83 6.07 -8.59 -5.60
C PHE A 83 5.88 -10.01 -6.12
N ASN A 84 5.64 -10.15 -7.42
CA ASN A 84 5.42 -11.46 -8.05
C ASN A 84 6.66 -12.35 -7.94
N SER A 85 7.86 -11.78 -8.12
CA SER A 85 9.08 -12.56 -8.03
C SER A 85 9.33 -13.08 -6.62
N MET A 86 8.87 -12.38 -5.60
CA MET A 86 9.00 -12.81 -4.21
C MET A 86 8.03 -13.94 -3.85
N HIS A 87 6.98 -14.12 -4.64
CA HIS A 87 5.93 -15.10 -4.38
C HIS A 87 5.91 -16.24 -5.41
N THR A 88 6.95 -16.35 -6.20
CA THR A 88 7.12 -17.44 -7.16
C THR A 88 7.72 -18.64 -6.46
N ILE A 89 7.13 -19.80 -6.68
CA ILE A 89 7.60 -21.04 -6.12
C ILE A 89 8.41 -21.82 -7.17
#